data_88245ebbc5add2eb91e004b533eb4e62
#
_entry.id   88245ebbc5add2eb91e004b533eb4e62
#
_cell.length_a   1.000
_cell.length_b   1.000
_cell.length_c   1.000
_cell.angle_alpha   90.00
_cell.angle_beta   90.00
_cell.angle_gamma   90.00
#
_symmetry.space_group_name_H-M   'P 1'
#
loop_
_entity.id
_entity.type
_entity.pdbx_description
1 polymer ?
#
loop_
_entity_poly.entity_id
_entity_poly.type
_entity_poly.pdbx_seq_one_letter_code
_entity_poly.pdbx_strand_id
1 'polypeptide(L)'
;MQSTVRRRVTLSAAFVALLVAVLSAMSPARAEATGNAQESIEPLVFDVVQMSGFLDGIVADYLERSIERAENSGSGGVILQVNSTRAVIDDERLTELAEQIANADIPVYAWVGPSGARAEREVAQLLGTVDELAVAVGSHFGNTGELVIPAELLSPGFLAAADAIEHDTINEQGMLSVGLADRNSPTLAFFA
;
A
#
# COMPACT_ATOMS: atom_id res chain seq x y z
N MET A 1 4.89 -43.75 42.07
CA MET A 1 5.45 -43.41 43.39
C MET A 1 5.37 -41.93 43.49
N GLN A 2 4.35 -41.44 44.13
CA GLN A 2 4.31 -40.73 45.45
C GLN A 2 5.11 -39.42 45.40
N SER A 3 4.65 -38.30 45.87
CA SER A 3 3.50 -37.94 46.75
C SER A 3 3.36 -36.42 46.80
N THR A 4 2.14 -36.05 46.93
CA THR A 4 1.53 -34.80 47.41
C THR A 4 2.23 -34.20 48.64
N VAL A 5 2.39 -32.85 48.69
CA VAL A 5 2.20 -32.14 49.98
C VAL A 5 1.60 -30.75 49.68
N ARG A 6 0.36 -30.59 50.12
CA ARG A 6 -0.32 -29.31 50.40
C ARG A 6 0.17 -28.76 51.74
N ARG A 7 0.37 -27.44 51.86
CA ARG A 7 0.28 -26.77 53.16
C ARG A 7 -0.48 -25.46 53.05
N ARG A 8 -1.61 -25.48 53.71
CA ARG A 8 -2.41 -24.30 54.11
C ARG A 8 -1.87 -23.85 55.47
N VAL A 9 -1.87 -22.54 55.73
CA VAL A 9 -1.97 -21.90 57.06
C VAL A 9 -2.50 -20.49 56.79
N THR A 10 -3.71 -20.17 57.03
CA THR A 10 -4.54 -19.71 58.13
C THR A 10 -4.21 -18.31 58.68
N LEU A 11 -5.27 -17.52 58.66
CA LEU A 11 -5.61 -16.21 59.24
C LEU A 11 -4.93 -15.90 60.60
N SER A 12 -4.67 -14.63 60.80
CA SER A 12 -5.03 -14.01 62.07
C SER A 12 -5.32 -12.50 61.91
N ALA A 13 -6.45 -12.13 62.37
CA ALA A 13 -6.95 -10.77 62.53
C ALA A 13 -6.44 -10.18 63.89
N ALA A 14 -6.14 -8.90 63.89
CA ALA A 14 -6.19 -8.13 65.13
C ALA A 14 -6.49 -6.66 64.81
N PHE A 15 -7.61 -6.26 65.32
CA PHE A 15 -8.14 -4.92 65.55
C PHE A 15 -7.20 -4.06 66.36
N VAL A 16 -7.02 -2.79 65.96
CA VAL A 16 -7.03 -1.68 67.00
C VAL A 16 -7.51 -0.42 66.22
N ALA A 17 -8.60 0.11 66.70
CA ALA A 17 -9.10 1.45 66.48
C ALA A 17 -8.42 2.47 67.39
N LEU A 18 -8.09 3.64 66.88
CA LEU A 18 -8.20 4.87 67.63
C LEU A 18 -8.27 6.11 66.79
N LEU A 19 -9.27 6.83 67.03
CA LEU A 19 -9.73 8.17 66.68
C LEU A 19 -8.62 9.26 66.81
N VAL A 20 -8.77 10.31 66.00
CA VAL A 20 -8.72 11.74 66.33
C VAL A 20 -8.06 12.57 65.17
N ALA A 21 -8.83 13.49 64.79
CA ALA A 21 -8.64 14.92 64.47
C ALA A 21 -8.72 15.32 62.98
N VAL A 22 -9.83 15.96 62.80
CA VAL A 22 -10.15 16.92 61.76
C VAL A 22 -9.09 18.02 61.69
N LEU A 23 -8.44 18.18 60.56
CA LEU A 23 -7.95 19.48 60.13
C LEU A 23 -8.20 19.62 58.60
N SER A 24 -9.16 20.50 58.33
CA SER A 24 -9.50 20.93 56.99
C SER A 24 -8.32 21.68 56.40
N ALA A 25 -7.67 21.06 55.42
CA ALA A 25 -6.81 21.76 54.49
C ALA A 25 -7.51 21.70 53.14
N MET A 26 -8.16 22.81 52.78
CA MET A 26 -8.60 23.08 51.42
C MET A 26 -7.38 23.10 50.53
N SER A 27 -7.12 21.98 49.87
CA SER A 27 -6.25 21.97 48.70
C SER A 27 -7.09 22.42 47.51
N PRO A 28 -6.66 23.44 46.76
CA PRO A 28 -7.33 23.75 45.52
C PRO A 28 -7.17 22.54 44.59
N ALA A 29 -8.30 22.01 44.16
CA ALA A 29 -8.34 21.01 43.10
C ALA A 29 -7.60 21.59 41.90
N ARG A 30 -6.36 21.14 41.72
CA ARG A 30 -5.65 21.31 40.48
C ARG A 30 -6.42 20.48 39.46
N ALA A 31 -7.22 21.16 38.66
CA ALA A 31 -7.78 20.59 37.46
C ALA A 31 -6.59 20.12 36.63
N GLU A 32 -6.30 18.83 36.69
CA GLU A 32 -5.50 18.18 35.67
C GLU A 32 -6.31 18.34 34.40
N ALA A 33 -5.92 19.33 33.60
CA ALA A 33 -6.30 19.40 32.21
C ALA A 33 -5.78 18.09 31.60
N THR A 34 -6.67 17.11 31.50
CA THR A 34 -6.49 15.98 30.60
C THR A 34 -6.42 16.61 29.24
N GLY A 35 -5.22 17.01 28.84
CA GLY A 35 -4.93 17.36 27.48
C GLY A 35 -5.27 16.11 26.66
N ASN A 36 -6.43 16.12 26.04
CA ASN A 36 -6.66 15.29 24.89
C ASN A 36 -5.53 15.67 23.93
N ALA A 37 -4.47 14.88 23.92
CA ALA A 37 -3.57 14.82 22.80
C ALA A 37 -4.46 14.33 21.64
N GLN A 38 -5.05 15.25 20.94
CA GLN A 38 -5.59 15.02 19.64
C GLN A 38 -4.34 14.69 18.83
N GLU A 39 -4.08 13.39 18.64
CA GLU A 39 -3.18 12.94 17.58
C GLU A 39 -3.73 13.58 16.32
N SER A 40 -3.10 14.65 15.89
CA SER A 40 -3.32 15.20 14.56
C SER A 40 -2.83 14.12 13.61
N ILE A 41 -3.77 13.35 13.08
CA ILE A 41 -3.51 12.48 11.93
C ILE A 41 -3.17 13.44 10.80
N GLU A 42 -1.88 13.63 10.56
CA GLU A 42 -1.45 14.35 9.37
C GLU A 42 -1.95 13.56 8.16
N PRO A 43 -2.64 14.21 7.22
CA PRO A 43 -3.13 13.52 6.03
C PRO A 43 -1.93 12.95 5.27
N LEU A 44 -1.97 11.66 4.97
CA LEU A 44 -0.99 11.06 4.07
C LEU A 44 -1.14 11.74 2.69
N VAL A 45 -0.04 12.29 2.19
CA VAL A 45 0.02 12.90 0.87
C VAL A 45 0.63 11.90 -0.10
N PHE A 46 -0.03 11.65 -1.22
CA PHE A 46 0.47 10.79 -2.29
C PHE A 46 0.91 11.64 -3.49
N ASP A 47 2.03 11.27 -4.09
CA ASP A 47 2.46 11.83 -5.36
C ASP A 47 1.79 11.10 -6.51
N VAL A 48 1.12 11.83 -7.41
CA VAL A 48 0.47 11.25 -8.58
C VAL A 48 1.33 11.48 -9.81
N VAL A 49 1.70 10.38 -10.46
CA VAL A 49 2.50 10.38 -11.69
C VAL A 49 1.66 9.86 -12.84
N GLN A 50 1.41 10.71 -13.83
CA GLN A 50 0.61 10.34 -15.00
C GLN A 50 1.49 9.72 -16.10
N MET A 51 1.13 8.50 -16.51
CA MET A 51 1.71 7.80 -17.65
C MET A 51 0.64 7.59 -18.73
N SER A 52 0.69 8.40 -19.78
CA SER A 52 -0.24 8.37 -20.91
C SER A 52 0.51 8.30 -22.24
N GLY A 53 0.03 7.48 -23.17
CA GLY A 53 0.69 7.26 -24.44
C GLY A 53 1.75 6.17 -24.35
N PHE A 54 2.95 6.39 -24.86
CA PHE A 54 4.03 5.40 -24.79
C PHE A 54 4.93 5.63 -23.58
N LEU A 55 5.39 4.54 -22.98
CA LEU A 55 6.48 4.59 -22.02
C LEU A 55 7.81 4.71 -22.78
N ASP A 56 8.27 5.93 -22.96
CA ASP A 56 9.58 6.24 -23.56
C ASP A 56 10.63 6.56 -22.48
N GLY A 57 11.87 6.81 -22.88
CA GLY A 57 12.95 7.12 -21.95
C GLY A 57 12.69 8.38 -21.12
N ILE A 58 11.94 9.36 -21.64
CA ILE A 58 11.63 10.60 -20.90
C ILE A 58 10.61 10.29 -19.78
N VAL A 59 9.61 9.48 -20.10
CA VAL A 59 8.60 9.03 -19.13
C VAL A 59 9.25 8.11 -18.09
N ALA A 60 10.11 7.19 -18.50
CA ALA A 60 10.85 6.32 -17.57
C ALA A 60 11.69 7.14 -16.58
N ASP A 61 12.52 8.06 -17.06
CA ASP A 61 13.30 8.97 -16.22
C ASP A 61 12.44 9.86 -15.30
N TYR A 62 11.25 10.23 -15.76
CA TYR A 62 10.31 10.99 -14.94
C TYR A 62 9.72 10.16 -13.82
N LEU A 63 9.35 8.91 -14.09
CA LEU A 63 8.88 7.95 -13.09
C LEU A 63 9.93 7.73 -12.00
N GLU A 64 11.15 7.40 -12.38
CA GLU A 64 12.25 7.18 -11.43
C GLU A 64 12.47 8.38 -10.51
N ARG A 65 12.65 9.56 -11.10
CA ARG A 65 12.85 10.80 -10.32
C ARG A 65 11.64 11.15 -9.45
N SER A 66 10.45 10.71 -9.83
CA SER A 66 9.25 10.95 -9.02
C SER A 66 9.20 10.03 -7.80
N ILE A 67 9.59 8.76 -7.96
CA ILE A 67 9.73 7.81 -6.85
C ILE A 67 10.83 8.30 -5.89
N GLU A 68 12.04 8.58 -6.37
CA GLU A 68 13.13 9.11 -5.55
C GLU A 68 12.75 10.40 -4.80
N ARG A 69 12.01 11.29 -5.44
CA ARG A 69 11.54 12.53 -4.80
C ARG A 69 10.53 12.25 -3.70
N ALA A 70 9.60 11.33 -3.93
CA ALA A 70 8.58 10.94 -2.97
C ALA A 70 9.22 10.29 -1.73
N GLU A 71 10.20 9.39 -1.92
CA GLU A 71 11.01 8.80 -0.85
C GLU A 71 11.69 9.87 0.00
N ASN A 72 12.35 10.84 -0.66
CA ASN A 72 13.09 11.91 0.03
C ASN A 72 12.19 12.96 0.69
N SER A 73 10.94 13.09 0.27
CA SER A 73 9.99 14.08 0.82
C SER A 73 9.14 13.55 1.97
N GLY A 74 9.18 12.24 2.24
CA GLY A 74 8.31 11.59 3.22
C GLY A 74 6.86 11.49 2.74
N SER A 75 6.66 11.34 1.42
CA SER A 75 5.36 11.06 0.83
C SER A 75 4.81 9.72 1.36
N GLY A 76 3.49 9.60 1.45
CA GLY A 76 2.82 8.35 1.81
C GLY A 76 2.89 7.28 0.72
N GLY A 77 3.33 7.64 -0.47
CA GLY A 77 3.52 6.74 -1.62
C GLY A 77 3.36 7.45 -2.95
N VAL A 78 3.55 6.71 -4.02
CA VAL A 78 3.37 7.16 -5.41
C VAL A 78 2.20 6.43 -6.04
N ILE A 79 1.34 7.13 -6.75
CA ILE A 79 0.26 6.56 -7.54
C ILE A 79 0.54 6.77 -9.02
N LEU A 80 0.76 5.70 -9.74
CA LEU A 80 0.89 5.71 -11.19
C LEU A 80 -0.50 5.73 -11.83
N GLN A 81 -0.90 6.85 -12.42
CA GLN A 81 -2.11 6.90 -13.24
C GLN A 81 -1.78 6.47 -14.67
N VAL A 82 -2.32 5.34 -15.11
CA VAL A 82 -1.86 4.67 -16.31
C VAL A 82 -2.95 4.59 -17.38
N ASN A 83 -2.58 5.06 -18.59
CA ASN A 83 -3.29 4.80 -19.84
C ASN A 83 -2.23 4.69 -20.96
N SER A 84 -1.59 3.52 -21.05
CA SER A 84 -0.47 3.28 -21.95
C SER A 84 -0.50 1.84 -22.48
N THR A 85 -0.20 1.67 -23.75
CA THR A 85 -0.32 0.37 -24.41
C THR A 85 1.02 -0.20 -24.86
N ARG A 86 2.13 0.49 -24.62
CA ARG A 86 3.45 0.05 -25.09
C ARG A 86 4.58 0.81 -24.42
N ALA A 87 5.68 0.11 -24.13
CA ALA A 87 6.98 0.71 -23.89
C ALA A 87 7.77 0.81 -25.21
N VAL A 88 8.59 1.86 -25.36
CA VAL A 88 9.53 2.08 -26.46
C VAL A 88 10.95 2.33 -25.92
N ILE A 89 11.23 1.74 -24.77
CA ILE A 89 12.56 1.59 -24.17
C ILE A 89 13.03 0.16 -24.38
N ASP A 90 14.31 -0.11 -24.22
CA ASP A 90 14.84 -1.47 -24.30
C ASP A 90 14.52 -2.29 -23.04
N ASP A 91 14.73 -3.60 -23.14
CA ASP A 91 14.37 -4.56 -22.09
C ASP A 91 15.21 -4.37 -20.82
N GLU A 92 16.48 -3.96 -20.95
CA GLU A 92 17.35 -3.67 -19.81
C GLU A 92 16.81 -2.47 -19.01
N ARG A 93 16.46 -1.41 -19.72
CA ARG A 93 15.91 -0.20 -19.11
C ARG A 93 14.54 -0.44 -18.47
N LEU A 94 13.71 -1.30 -19.08
CA LEU A 94 12.42 -1.70 -18.52
C LEU A 94 12.61 -2.49 -17.21
N THR A 95 13.59 -3.40 -17.20
CA THR A 95 13.91 -4.21 -16.01
C THR A 95 14.45 -3.33 -14.86
N GLU A 96 15.34 -2.38 -15.15
CA GLU A 96 15.83 -1.41 -14.15
C GLU A 96 14.68 -0.62 -13.52
N LEU A 97 13.76 -0.13 -14.33
CA LEU A 97 12.58 0.59 -13.83
C LEU A 97 11.67 -0.31 -12.98
N ALA A 98 11.49 -1.57 -13.38
CA ALA A 98 10.74 -2.57 -12.62
C ALA A 98 11.39 -2.86 -11.26
N GLU A 99 12.72 -3.01 -11.23
CA GLU A 99 13.47 -3.20 -10.00
C GLU A 99 13.34 -1.99 -9.05
N GLN A 100 13.39 -0.79 -9.58
CA GLN A 100 13.20 0.41 -8.77
C GLN A 100 11.80 0.49 -8.16
N ILE A 101 10.75 0.18 -8.95
CA ILE A 101 9.37 0.15 -8.44
C ILE A 101 9.22 -0.92 -7.35
N ALA A 102 9.68 -2.14 -7.61
CA ALA A 102 9.53 -3.26 -6.69
C ALA A 102 10.34 -3.11 -5.38
N ASN A 103 11.41 -2.33 -5.39
CA ASN A 103 12.30 -2.12 -4.23
C ASN A 103 12.21 -0.70 -3.65
N ALA A 104 11.21 0.09 -4.03
CA ALA A 104 11.02 1.43 -3.49
C ALA A 104 10.79 1.39 -1.97
N ASP A 105 11.37 2.35 -1.24
CA ASP A 105 11.22 2.47 0.22
C ASP A 105 9.83 2.95 0.64
N ILE A 106 9.00 3.37 -0.31
CA ILE A 106 7.62 3.80 -0.13
C ILE A 106 6.69 2.99 -1.03
N PRO A 107 5.40 2.83 -0.67
CA PRO A 107 4.46 2.12 -1.53
C PRO A 107 4.30 2.77 -2.90
N VAL A 108 4.35 1.95 -3.95
CA VAL A 108 4.05 2.34 -5.32
C VAL A 108 2.77 1.65 -5.76
N TYR A 109 1.75 2.45 -6.01
CA TYR A 109 0.44 2.02 -6.44
C TYR A 109 0.24 2.29 -7.92
N ALA A 110 -0.66 1.55 -8.57
CA ALA A 110 -1.09 1.88 -9.91
C ALA A 110 -2.62 1.96 -10.03
N TRP A 111 -3.08 2.89 -10.83
CA TRP A 111 -4.47 3.02 -11.23
C TRP A 111 -4.59 3.03 -12.75
N VAL A 112 -5.14 1.96 -13.32
CA VAL A 112 -5.47 1.92 -14.75
C VAL A 112 -6.75 2.72 -14.97
N GLY A 113 -6.58 3.95 -15.35
CA GLY A 113 -7.65 4.93 -15.45
C GLY A 113 -7.25 6.17 -16.27
N PRO A 114 -8.23 7.00 -16.63
CA PRO A 114 -9.68 6.95 -16.34
C PRO A 114 -10.43 5.83 -17.09
N SER A 115 -11.77 5.82 -16.97
CA SER A 115 -12.61 4.83 -17.64
C SER A 115 -12.23 4.59 -19.10
N GLY A 116 -12.09 3.32 -19.47
CA GLY A 116 -11.64 2.92 -20.80
C GLY A 116 -10.12 2.98 -21.00
N ALA A 117 -9.34 3.25 -19.96
CA ALA A 117 -7.89 3.22 -20.02
C ALA A 117 -7.36 1.81 -20.32
N ARG A 118 -6.14 1.76 -20.79
CA ARG A 118 -5.46 0.52 -21.16
C ARG A 118 -4.08 0.45 -20.55
N ALA A 119 -3.71 -0.76 -20.12
CA ALA A 119 -2.34 -1.09 -19.77
C ALA A 119 -2.00 -2.38 -20.52
N GLU A 120 -1.12 -2.30 -21.51
CA GLU A 120 -0.83 -3.44 -22.37
C GLU A 120 0.67 -3.64 -22.53
N ARG A 121 1.05 -4.83 -22.98
CA ARG A 121 2.42 -5.23 -23.31
C ARG A 121 3.37 -5.04 -22.13
N GLU A 122 4.51 -4.46 -22.38
CA GLU A 122 5.57 -4.20 -21.42
C GLU A 122 5.09 -3.29 -20.28
N VAL A 123 4.15 -2.39 -20.56
CA VAL A 123 3.52 -1.55 -19.51
C VAL A 123 2.69 -2.39 -18.56
N ALA A 124 1.95 -3.37 -19.06
CA ALA A 124 1.21 -4.31 -18.21
C ALA A 124 2.16 -5.12 -17.33
N GLN A 125 3.29 -5.57 -17.86
CA GLN A 125 4.32 -6.26 -17.07
C GLN A 125 4.87 -5.35 -15.96
N LEU A 126 5.18 -4.08 -16.28
CA LEU A 126 5.66 -3.11 -15.30
C LEU A 126 4.66 -2.91 -14.16
N LEU A 127 3.35 -2.88 -14.45
CA LEU A 127 2.33 -2.78 -13.40
C LEU A 127 2.18 -4.07 -12.56
N GLY A 128 2.77 -5.17 -13.00
CA GLY A 128 2.90 -6.39 -12.20
C GLY A 128 3.84 -6.26 -11.00
N THR A 129 4.64 -5.19 -10.92
CA THR A 129 5.62 -4.96 -9.85
C THR A 129 5.15 -4.01 -8.74
N VAL A 130 3.97 -3.40 -8.88
CA VAL A 130 3.43 -2.45 -7.90
C VAL A 130 2.81 -3.16 -6.69
N ASP A 131 2.70 -2.45 -5.58
CA ASP A 131 2.14 -2.96 -4.33
C ASP A 131 0.62 -3.20 -4.41
N GLU A 132 -0.10 -2.34 -5.12
CA GLU A 132 -1.55 -2.46 -5.31
C GLU A 132 -1.95 -1.92 -6.68
N LEU A 133 -2.81 -2.66 -7.36
CA LEU A 133 -3.39 -2.28 -8.65
C LEU A 133 -4.88 -2.01 -8.53
N ALA A 134 -5.29 -0.79 -8.82
CA ALA A 134 -6.70 -0.43 -8.97
C ALA A 134 -7.06 -0.15 -10.42
N VAL A 135 -8.33 -0.34 -10.75
CA VAL A 135 -8.83 -0.22 -12.11
C VAL A 135 -10.11 0.60 -12.19
N ALA A 136 -10.22 1.44 -13.21
CA ALA A 136 -11.45 2.15 -13.53
C ALA A 136 -12.38 1.27 -14.39
N VAL A 137 -13.68 1.61 -14.38
CA VAL A 137 -14.69 0.92 -15.18
C VAL A 137 -14.34 0.98 -16.67
N GLY A 138 -14.42 -0.16 -17.35
CA GLY A 138 -14.11 -0.28 -18.77
C GLY A 138 -12.64 -0.25 -19.11
N SER A 139 -11.75 -0.31 -18.12
CA SER A 139 -10.31 -0.45 -18.36
C SER A 139 -9.97 -1.86 -18.83
N HIS A 140 -8.86 -1.96 -19.56
CA HIS A 140 -8.33 -3.22 -20.10
C HIS A 140 -6.86 -3.37 -19.72
N PHE A 141 -6.47 -4.63 -19.49
CA PHE A 141 -5.11 -4.98 -19.08
C PHE A 141 -4.69 -6.29 -19.76
N GLY A 142 -3.46 -6.39 -20.24
CA GLY A 142 -2.93 -7.65 -20.75
C GLY A 142 -2.20 -7.51 -22.07
N ASN A 143 -2.33 -8.56 -22.95
CA ASN A 143 -1.55 -8.69 -24.16
C ASN A 143 -0.05 -8.50 -23.89
N THR A 144 0.41 -9.08 -22.75
CA THR A 144 1.77 -8.87 -22.22
C THR A 144 2.86 -9.39 -23.13
N GLY A 145 2.54 -10.41 -23.95
CA GLY A 145 3.53 -11.17 -24.69
C GLY A 145 4.47 -11.95 -23.78
N GLU A 146 5.62 -12.31 -24.31
CA GLU A 146 6.69 -12.94 -23.53
C GLU A 146 7.18 -11.99 -22.41
N LEU A 147 7.42 -12.54 -21.22
CA LEU A 147 7.85 -11.75 -20.08
C LEU A 147 9.30 -11.29 -20.24
N VAL A 148 9.50 -10.00 -20.16
CA VAL A 148 10.81 -9.32 -20.11
C VAL A 148 11.23 -9.12 -18.66
N ILE A 149 10.27 -8.72 -17.80
CA ILE A 149 10.52 -8.48 -16.38
C ILE A 149 10.67 -9.83 -15.65
N PRO A 150 11.72 -10.01 -14.84
CA PRO A 150 11.94 -11.21 -14.05
C PRO A 150 10.73 -11.55 -13.16
N ALA A 151 10.36 -12.84 -13.13
CA ALA A 151 9.16 -13.30 -12.42
C ALA A 151 9.21 -13.03 -10.91
N GLU A 152 10.39 -12.94 -10.33
CA GLU A 152 10.62 -12.62 -8.92
C GLU A 152 10.22 -11.19 -8.52
N LEU A 153 10.10 -10.30 -9.50
CA LEU A 153 9.63 -8.92 -9.29
C LEU A 153 8.11 -8.79 -9.44
N LEU A 154 7.47 -9.79 -10.04
CA LEU A 154 6.04 -9.75 -10.35
C LEU A 154 5.18 -10.23 -9.16
N SER A 155 4.08 -9.54 -8.94
CA SER A 155 3.13 -9.88 -7.88
C SER A 155 2.52 -11.28 -8.07
N PRO A 156 2.13 -11.97 -6.99
CA PRO A 156 1.45 -13.26 -7.11
C PRO A 156 0.17 -13.20 -7.94
N GLY A 157 -0.58 -12.09 -7.87
CA GLY A 157 -1.79 -11.86 -8.67
C GLY A 157 -1.48 -11.79 -10.16
N PHE A 158 -0.40 -11.10 -10.55
CA PHE A 158 0.05 -11.04 -11.93
C PHE A 158 0.45 -12.43 -12.45
N LEU A 159 1.27 -13.16 -11.69
CA LEU A 159 1.71 -14.50 -12.08
C LEU A 159 0.55 -15.50 -12.19
N ALA A 160 -0.45 -15.40 -11.33
CA ALA A 160 -1.65 -16.24 -11.39
C ALA A 160 -2.52 -15.92 -12.62
N ALA A 161 -2.48 -14.68 -13.12
CA ALA A 161 -3.21 -14.23 -14.29
C ALA A 161 -2.42 -14.40 -15.61
N ALA A 162 -1.14 -14.76 -15.56
CA ALA A 162 -0.21 -14.69 -16.70
C ALA A 162 -0.76 -15.35 -17.98
N ASP A 163 -1.24 -16.58 -17.88
CA ASP A 163 -1.80 -17.30 -19.04
C ASP A 163 -3.00 -16.57 -19.69
N ALA A 164 -3.81 -15.89 -18.87
CA ALA A 164 -5.01 -15.19 -19.36
C ALA A 164 -4.69 -13.83 -20.01
N ILE A 165 -3.54 -13.25 -19.68
CA ILE A 165 -3.14 -11.91 -20.15
C ILE A 165 -1.98 -11.92 -21.14
N GLU A 166 -1.40 -13.08 -21.46
CA GLU A 166 -0.25 -13.17 -22.36
C GLU A 166 -0.60 -12.70 -23.78
N HIS A 167 -1.67 -13.21 -24.35
CA HIS A 167 -2.06 -12.96 -25.74
C HIS A 167 -3.33 -12.11 -25.89
N ASP A 168 -4.10 -11.97 -24.81
CA ASP A 168 -5.36 -11.25 -24.79
C ASP A 168 -5.37 -10.16 -23.71
N THR A 169 -6.37 -9.28 -23.78
CA THR A 169 -6.66 -8.33 -22.72
C THR A 169 -7.91 -8.73 -21.95
N ILE A 170 -7.88 -8.55 -20.65
CA ILE A 170 -9.05 -8.70 -19.77
C ILE A 170 -9.55 -7.32 -19.32
N ASN A 171 -10.85 -7.22 -19.07
CA ASN A 171 -11.49 -6.00 -18.58
C ASN A 171 -11.38 -5.91 -17.04
N GLU A 172 -11.89 -4.82 -16.44
CA GLU A 172 -11.85 -4.60 -15.00
C GLU A 172 -12.47 -5.75 -14.19
N GLN A 173 -13.54 -6.37 -14.68
CA GLN A 173 -14.17 -7.51 -13.99
C GLN A 173 -13.28 -8.76 -14.04
N GLY A 174 -12.65 -8.98 -15.20
CA GLY A 174 -11.65 -10.03 -15.37
C GLY A 174 -10.48 -9.85 -14.42
N MET A 175 -9.90 -8.65 -14.36
CA MET A 175 -8.78 -8.34 -13.47
C MET A 175 -9.10 -8.61 -11.99
N LEU A 176 -10.29 -8.20 -11.53
CA LEU A 176 -10.74 -8.45 -10.16
C LEU A 176 -10.99 -9.95 -9.90
N SER A 177 -11.55 -10.66 -10.89
CA SER A 177 -11.91 -12.09 -10.73
C SER A 177 -10.69 -13.01 -10.64
N VAL A 178 -9.59 -12.64 -11.29
CA VAL A 178 -8.32 -13.41 -11.25
C VAL A 178 -7.37 -12.94 -10.16
N GLY A 179 -7.74 -11.90 -9.39
CA GLY A 179 -6.91 -11.34 -8.32
C GLY A 179 -5.70 -10.55 -8.81
N LEU A 180 -5.76 -10.07 -10.05
CA LEU A 180 -4.74 -9.18 -10.62
C LEU A 180 -4.93 -7.74 -10.13
N ALA A 181 -6.18 -7.26 -10.08
CA ALA A 181 -6.52 -5.98 -9.47
C ALA A 181 -7.11 -6.18 -8.10
N ASP A 182 -6.72 -5.33 -7.16
CA ASP A 182 -7.15 -5.37 -5.77
C ASP A 182 -8.53 -4.74 -5.59
N ARG A 183 -8.83 -3.69 -6.38
CA ARG A 183 -10.11 -2.99 -6.28
C ARG A 183 -10.53 -2.27 -7.57
N ASN A 184 -11.83 -2.04 -7.68
CA ASN A 184 -12.40 -1.12 -8.65
C ASN A 184 -12.42 0.29 -8.05
N SER A 185 -11.81 1.24 -8.73
CA SER A 185 -11.75 2.64 -8.33
C SER A 185 -12.18 3.53 -9.50
N PRO A 186 -13.43 4.02 -9.50
CA PRO A 186 -13.96 4.80 -10.62
C PRO A 186 -13.19 6.08 -10.91
N THR A 187 -12.58 6.65 -9.88
CA THR A 187 -11.75 7.85 -9.97
C THR A 187 -10.53 7.72 -9.07
N LEU A 188 -9.49 8.48 -9.36
CA LEU A 188 -8.28 8.50 -8.55
C LEU A 188 -8.57 8.89 -7.08
N ALA A 189 -9.53 9.76 -6.84
CA ALA A 189 -9.91 10.19 -5.49
C ALA A 189 -10.52 9.06 -4.61
N PHE A 190 -10.98 7.98 -5.21
CA PHE A 190 -11.43 6.78 -4.48
C PHE A 190 -10.30 5.79 -4.23
N PHE A 191 -9.13 6.06 -4.81
CA PHE A 191 -7.96 5.22 -4.65
C PHE A 191 -7.05 5.75 -3.52
N ALA A 192 -6.87 7.06 -3.41
CA ALA A 192 -6.00 7.74 -2.46
C ALA A 192 -6.63 7.86 -1.01
#